data_1e8f92a67020398eb63637a0046a2435
#
_entry.id   1e8f92a67020398eb63637a0046a2435
#
_cell.length_a   1.000
_cell.length_b   1.000
_cell.length_c   1.000
_cell.angle_alpha   90.00
_cell.angle_beta   90.00
_cell.angle_gamma   90.00
#
_symmetry.space_group_name_H-M   'P 1'
#
loop_
_entity.id
_entity.type
_entity.pdbx_description
1 polymer ?
#
loop_
_entity_poly.entity_id
_entity_poly.type
_entity_poly.pdbx_seq_one_letter_code
_entity_poly.pdbx_strand_id
1 'polypeptide(L)'
;MYVRHYALITTSLATLAIFSSCNPFASHQKVGQIDPKNAHSSTQWNGTLSTTGGMSGAVDMHGTASLGGNGPGSSLATIAISNAAPKGVHPWEVYRGQCGNDGDLIGAFSAYPPLTVKNDGTATATATLQAELPVTGEYHVNVNASSTNMQLVVACGNLAAPSGA
;
A
#
# COMPACT_ATOMS: atom_id res chain seq x y z
N MET A 1 42.27 55.98 72.66
CA MET A 1 40.95 56.43 72.18
C MET A 1 40.64 55.73 70.90
N TYR A 2 39.88 54.59 70.96
CA TYR A 2 39.55 53.74 69.77
C TYR A 2 38.07 53.84 69.55
N VAL A 3 37.69 54.36 68.41
CA VAL A 3 36.28 54.36 67.93
C VAL A 3 36.07 53.14 67.06
N ARG A 4 35.22 52.23 67.48
CA ARG A 4 34.82 51.06 66.72
C ARG A 4 33.64 51.43 65.82
N HIS A 5 33.83 51.30 64.55
CA HIS A 5 32.74 51.40 63.56
C HIS A 5 32.15 50.00 63.35
N TYR A 6 30.88 49.84 63.66
CA TYR A 6 30.10 48.63 63.27
C TYR A 6 29.53 48.83 61.93
N ALA A 7 29.97 48.02 61.00
CA ALA A 7 29.35 47.96 59.65
C ALA A 7 28.14 47.03 59.71
N LEU A 8 26.97 47.58 59.43
CA LEU A 8 25.72 46.85 59.21
C LEU A 8 25.76 46.15 57.89
N ILE A 9 25.75 44.81 57.86
CA ILE A 9 25.62 44.01 56.68
C ILE A 9 24.13 43.80 56.45
N THR A 10 23.56 44.46 55.40
CA THR A 10 22.22 44.22 54.95
C THR A 10 22.25 43.05 53.94
N THR A 11 21.72 41.91 54.40
CA THR A 11 21.50 40.76 53.52
C THR A 11 20.30 41.03 52.63
N SER A 12 20.56 41.27 51.34
CA SER A 12 19.54 41.38 50.34
C SER A 12 19.14 39.97 49.89
N LEU A 13 17.92 39.53 50.21
CA LEU A 13 17.33 38.34 49.63
C LEU A 13 16.98 38.62 48.17
N ALA A 14 17.75 38.06 47.27
CA ALA A 14 17.39 38.01 45.86
C ALA A 14 16.36 36.89 45.68
N THR A 15 15.11 37.22 45.50
CA THR A 15 14.06 36.30 45.06
C THR A 15 14.28 35.98 43.58
N LEU A 16 14.72 34.75 43.35
CA LEU A 16 14.81 34.20 41.98
C LEU A 16 13.39 33.93 41.50
N ALA A 17 12.85 34.84 40.68
CA ALA A 17 11.61 34.59 39.94
C ALA A 17 11.97 33.63 38.80
N ILE A 18 11.56 32.35 38.95
CA ILE A 18 11.60 31.37 37.87
C ILE A 18 10.46 31.72 36.91
N PHE A 19 10.80 32.48 35.86
CA PHE A 19 9.90 32.62 34.74
C PHE A 19 9.82 31.26 34.04
N SER A 20 8.78 30.50 34.37
CA SER A 20 8.37 29.36 33.57
C SER A 20 7.93 29.92 32.22
N SER A 21 8.85 29.97 31.27
CA SER A 21 8.57 30.31 29.88
C SER A 21 7.69 29.19 29.30
N CYS A 22 6.38 29.31 29.42
CA CYS A 22 5.46 28.61 28.56
C CYS A 22 5.74 29.08 27.14
N ASN A 23 6.47 28.28 26.41
CA ASN A 23 6.68 28.47 24.99
C ASN A 23 5.38 28.04 24.26
N PRO A 24 4.48 28.96 23.86
CA PRO A 24 3.22 28.61 23.21
C PRO A 24 3.42 28.10 21.77
N PHE A 25 4.66 28.01 21.31
CA PHE A 25 5.05 27.53 19.99
C PHE A 25 5.81 26.17 20.01
N ALA A 26 5.79 25.45 21.13
CA ALA A 26 6.00 24.04 21.03
C ALA A 26 4.79 23.44 20.29
N SER A 27 4.68 23.72 19.01
CA SER A 27 4.00 22.83 18.09
C SER A 27 4.65 21.48 18.34
N HIS A 28 3.91 20.60 19.02
CA HIS A 28 4.19 19.19 18.95
C HIS A 28 4.04 18.86 17.46
N GLN A 29 5.13 19.02 16.70
CA GLN A 29 5.26 18.21 15.51
C GLN A 29 5.10 16.79 16.04
N LYS A 30 3.89 16.26 15.90
CA LYS A 30 3.72 14.83 15.84
C LYS A 30 4.69 14.42 14.76
N VAL A 31 5.89 14.02 15.15
CA VAL A 31 6.71 13.15 14.32
C VAL A 31 5.73 12.07 13.97
N GLY A 32 5.28 12.07 12.70
CA GLY A 32 4.29 11.13 12.26
C GLY A 32 4.85 9.78 12.63
N GLN A 33 4.28 9.18 13.65
CA GLN A 33 4.61 7.83 14.04
C GLN A 33 4.14 7.05 12.82
N ILE A 34 5.11 6.66 11.97
CA ILE A 34 4.83 5.81 10.83
C ILE A 34 4.33 4.52 11.48
N ASP A 35 3.00 4.36 11.48
CA ASP A 35 2.39 3.11 11.89
C ASP A 35 3.01 2.03 10.99
N PRO A 36 3.77 1.07 11.54
CA PRO A 36 4.39 0.04 10.71
C PRO A 36 3.38 -0.74 9.87
N LYS A 37 2.08 -0.70 10.22
CA LYS A 37 0.99 -1.21 9.41
C LYS A 37 0.66 -0.33 8.20
N ASN A 38 0.98 0.97 8.23
CA ASN A 38 0.77 1.93 7.14
C ASN A 38 2.05 2.26 6.37
N ALA A 39 3.23 1.85 6.85
CA ALA A 39 4.50 2.03 6.15
C ALA A 39 4.53 1.33 4.77
N HIS A 40 3.67 0.32 4.57
CA HIS A 40 3.52 -0.37 3.30
C HIS A 40 2.61 0.35 2.29
N SER A 41 1.87 1.38 2.71
CA SER A 41 0.90 2.08 1.87
C SER A 41 1.55 3.08 0.91
N SER A 42 2.77 3.55 1.19
CA SER A 42 3.47 4.54 0.35
C SER A 42 4.29 3.93 -0.80
N THR A 43 4.43 2.60 -0.83
CA THR A 43 5.22 1.87 -1.83
C THR A 43 4.40 0.77 -2.50
N GLN A 44 3.16 1.07 -2.84
CA GLN A 44 2.25 0.09 -3.42
C GLN A 44 1.86 0.51 -4.84
N TRP A 45 1.98 -0.43 -5.78
CA TRP A 45 1.40 -0.33 -7.11
C TRP A 45 -0.09 -0.57 -7.02
N ASN A 46 -0.90 0.22 -7.72
CA ASN A 46 -2.35 0.11 -7.69
C ASN A 46 -2.94 0.24 -9.09
N GLY A 47 -4.00 -0.50 -9.36
CA GLY A 47 -4.67 -0.42 -10.65
C GLY A 47 -6.15 -0.76 -10.55
N THR A 48 -6.88 -0.32 -11.56
CA THR A 48 -8.28 -0.71 -11.79
C THR A 48 -8.32 -1.70 -12.94
N LEU A 49 -9.16 -2.73 -12.78
CA LEU A 49 -9.42 -3.72 -13.82
C LEU A 49 -10.71 -3.41 -14.54
N SER A 50 -10.73 -3.68 -15.83
CA SER A 50 -11.92 -3.64 -16.66
C SER A 50 -11.95 -4.85 -17.59
N THR A 51 -13.13 -5.19 -18.04
CA THR A 51 -13.34 -6.25 -19.05
C THR A 51 -12.52 -5.98 -20.29
N THR A 52 -11.86 -7.00 -20.83
CA THR A 52 -11.14 -6.90 -22.10
C THR A 52 -12.10 -6.78 -23.29
N GLY A 53 -11.68 -6.10 -24.36
CA GLY A 53 -12.53 -5.72 -25.49
C GLY A 53 -13.26 -6.88 -26.18
N GLY A 54 -12.74 -8.11 -26.11
CA GLY A 54 -13.39 -9.30 -26.67
C GLY A 54 -14.57 -9.83 -25.86
N MET A 55 -14.75 -9.36 -24.62
CA MET A 55 -15.80 -9.80 -23.70
C MET A 55 -16.78 -8.68 -23.34
N SER A 56 -16.53 -7.47 -23.81
CA SER A 56 -17.40 -6.32 -23.53
C SER A 56 -18.81 -6.56 -24.08
N GLY A 57 -19.82 -6.38 -23.21
CA GLY A 57 -21.23 -6.60 -23.53
C GLY A 57 -21.81 -7.94 -23.05
N ALA A 58 -21.00 -8.95 -22.80
CA ALA A 58 -21.45 -10.23 -22.20
C ALA A 58 -21.21 -10.27 -20.67
N VAL A 59 -20.13 -9.66 -20.21
CA VAL A 59 -19.75 -9.56 -18.80
C VAL A 59 -19.06 -8.20 -18.63
N ASP A 60 -19.45 -7.45 -17.64
CA ASP A 60 -18.82 -6.16 -17.31
C ASP A 60 -18.04 -6.31 -16.00
N MET A 61 -17.06 -7.22 -16.00
CA MET A 61 -16.19 -7.44 -14.86
C MET A 61 -15.29 -6.23 -14.64
N HIS A 62 -15.28 -5.72 -13.44
CA HIS A 62 -14.40 -4.63 -13.01
C HIS A 62 -13.84 -4.90 -11.61
N GLY A 63 -12.80 -4.17 -11.24
CA GLY A 63 -12.18 -4.38 -9.95
C GLY A 63 -10.98 -3.50 -9.69
N THR A 64 -10.25 -3.88 -8.66
CA THR A 64 -8.99 -3.24 -8.27
C THR A 64 -7.94 -4.31 -7.98
N ALA A 65 -6.68 -3.98 -8.22
CA ALA A 65 -5.56 -4.79 -7.81
C ALA A 65 -4.45 -3.93 -7.25
N SER A 66 -3.62 -4.55 -6.42
CA SER A 66 -2.43 -3.92 -5.88
C SER A 66 -1.27 -4.90 -5.75
N LEU A 67 -0.04 -4.36 -5.79
CA LEU A 67 1.19 -5.09 -5.51
C LEU A 67 2.01 -4.26 -4.55
N GLY A 68 2.23 -4.76 -3.33
CA GLY A 68 2.95 -4.09 -2.25
C GLY A 68 4.09 -4.93 -1.68
N GLY A 69 4.99 -4.28 -0.94
CA GLY A 69 6.08 -4.99 -0.25
C GLY A 69 5.55 -5.84 0.90
N ASN A 70 6.15 -7.04 1.08
CA ASN A 70 5.84 -7.96 2.16
C ASN A 70 7.11 -8.42 2.89
N GLY A 71 8.09 -7.53 3.00
CA GLY A 71 9.41 -7.80 3.55
C GLY A 71 10.46 -8.09 2.48
N PRO A 72 11.73 -8.30 2.88
CA PRO A 72 12.84 -8.55 1.95
C PRO A 72 12.56 -9.76 1.05
N GLY A 73 12.73 -9.59 -0.26
CA GLY A 73 12.55 -10.64 -1.26
C GLY A 73 11.10 -11.13 -1.44
N SER A 74 10.11 -10.42 -0.86
CA SER A 74 8.71 -10.82 -0.90
C SER A 74 7.80 -9.65 -1.22
N SER A 75 6.74 -9.92 -1.97
CA SER A 75 5.66 -8.97 -2.23
C SER A 75 4.28 -9.61 -2.03
N LEU A 76 3.29 -8.77 -1.83
CA LEU A 76 1.90 -9.15 -1.64
C LEU A 76 1.08 -8.57 -2.78
N ALA A 77 0.50 -9.44 -3.59
CA ALA A 77 -0.48 -9.04 -4.59
C ALA A 77 -1.89 -9.27 -4.05
N THR A 78 -2.78 -8.30 -4.22
CA THR A 78 -4.20 -8.41 -3.87
C THR A 78 -5.07 -8.05 -5.05
N ILE A 79 -6.23 -8.69 -5.15
CA ILE A 79 -7.22 -8.41 -6.19
C ILE A 79 -8.63 -8.49 -5.61
N ALA A 80 -9.49 -7.59 -6.06
CA ALA A 80 -10.92 -7.63 -5.81
C ALA A 80 -11.66 -7.38 -7.12
N ILE A 81 -12.62 -8.23 -7.44
CA ILE A 81 -13.46 -8.10 -8.64
C ILE A 81 -14.93 -8.06 -8.29
N SER A 82 -15.71 -7.49 -9.17
CA SER A 82 -17.17 -7.45 -9.12
C SER A 82 -17.78 -7.64 -10.52
N ASN A 83 -19.07 -7.88 -10.57
CA ASN A 83 -19.81 -8.17 -11.80
C ASN A 83 -19.31 -9.42 -12.55
N ALA A 84 -18.68 -10.34 -11.86
CA ALA A 84 -18.31 -11.64 -12.42
C ALA A 84 -19.49 -12.64 -12.35
N ALA A 85 -19.47 -13.64 -13.21
CA ALA A 85 -20.49 -14.68 -13.20
C ALA A 85 -20.47 -15.44 -11.86
N PRO A 86 -21.58 -15.52 -11.10
CA PRO A 86 -21.64 -16.23 -9.83
C PRO A 86 -21.11 -17.66 -9.92
N LYS A 87 -20.34 -18.09 -8.91
CA LYS A 87 -19.70 -19.42 -8.82
C LYS A 87 -18.60 -19.64 -9.86
N GLY A 88 -18.22 -18.61 -10.65
CA GLY A 88 -17.06 -18.67 -11.53
C GLY A 88 -15.76 -18.87 -10.74
N VAL A 89 -14.79 -19.51 -11.36
CA VAL A 89 -13.44 -19.66 -10.81
C VAL A 89 -12.46 -19.15 -11.84
N HIS A 90 -11.79 -18.04 -11.50
CA HIS A 90 -10.91 -17.33 -12.42
C HIS A 90 -9.47 -17.35 -11.86
N PRO A 91 -8.51 -17.93 -12.59
CA PRO A 91 -7.09 -17.66 -12.35
C PRO A 91 -6.78 -16.19 -12.59
N TRP A 92 -5.79 -15.69 -11.86
CA TRP A 92 -5.32 -14.31 -12.00
C TRP A 92 -3.83 -14.25 -11.70
N GLU A 93 -3.12 -13.38 -12.34
CA GLU A 93 -1.68 -13.23 -12.19
C GLU A 93 -1.24 -11.79 -12.43
N VAL A 94 -0.06 -11.44 -11.87
CA VAL A 94 0.65 -10.18 -12.13
C VAL A 94 1.78 -10.42 -13.10
N TYR A 95 1.83 -9.64 -14.17
CA TYR A 95 2.86 -9.70 -15.19
C TYR A 95 3.64 -8.38 -15.30
N ARG A 96 4.86 -8.47 -15.80
CA ARG A 96 5.57 -7.33 -16.34
C ARG A 96 4.95 -6.90 -17.65
N GLY A 97 4.93 -5.59 -17.93
CA GLY A 97 4.35 -5.03 -19.16
C GLY A 97 2.99 -4.41 -18.94
N GLN A 98 2.24 -4.23 -20.00
CA GLN A 98 0.91 -3.62 -20.01
C GLN A 98 -0.15 -4.63 -20.47
N CYS A 99 -1.41 -4.35 -20.19
CA CYS A 99 -2.54 -5.14 -20.66
C CYS A 99 -2.45 -5.41 -22.18
N GLY A 100 -2.51 -6.70 -22.54
CA GLY A 100 -2.38 -7.16 -23.93
C GLY A 100 -0.94 -7.31 -24.42
N ASN A 101 0.05 -7.08 -23.56
CA ASN A 101 1.48 -7.29 -23.87
C ASN A 101 2.17 -7.89 -22.63
N ASP A 102 1.91 -9.17 -22.39
CA ASP A 102 2.39 -9.90 -21.23
C ASP A 102 3.90 -10.18 -21.37
N GLY A 103 4.68 -9.75 -20.39
CA GLY A 103 6.06 -10.14 -20.20
C GLY A 103 6.19 -11.26 -19.16
N ASP A 104 7.21 -11.18 -18.31
CA ASP A 104 7.47 -12.19 -17.30
C ASP A 104 6.41 -12.16 -16.18
N LEU A 105 5.98 -13.34 -15.73
CA LEU A 105 5.15 -13.52 -14.55
C LEU A 105 5.92 -13.09 -13.29
N ILE A 106 5.28 -12.36 -12.39
CA ILE A 106 5.85 -11.98 -11.12
C ILE A 106 5.62 -13.11 -10.09
N GLY A 107 6.69 -13.75 -9.67
CA GLY A 107 6.64 -14.92 -8.79
C GLY A 107 6.22 -16.21 -9.50
N ALA A 108 5.81 -17.21 -8.72
CA ALA A 108 5.39 -18.50 -9.25
C ALA A 108 3.88 -18.52 -9.47
N PHE A 109 3.43 -19.14 -10.57
CA PHE A 109 2.00 -19.35 -10.87
C PHE A 109 1.22 -19.99 -9.69
N SER A 110 1.84 -20.96 -9.03
CA SER A 110 1.24 -21.67 -7.87
C SER A 110 1.02 -20.78 -6.63
N ALA A 111 1.60 -19.58 -6.59
CA ALA A 111 1.41 -18.63 -5.50
C ALA A 111 0.08 -17.86 -5.58
N TYR A 112 -0.59 -17.90 -6.75
CA TYR A 112 -1.85 -17.19 -6.98
C TYR A 112 -3.06 -18.10 -6.73
N PRO A 113 -3.76 -17.95 -5.58
CA PRO A 113 -5.00 -18.67 -5.35
C PRO A 113 -6.08 -18.15 -6.31
N PRO A 114 -6.87 -19.02 -6.97
CA PRO A 114 -7.88 -18.56 -7.92
C PRO A 114 -8.98 -17.73 -7.24
N LEU A 115 -9.53 -16.77 -7.97
CA LEU A 115 -10.72 -16.03 -7.57
C LEU A 115 -11.95 -16.96 -7.63
N THR A 116 -12.58 -17.20 -6.50
CA THR A 116 -13.86 -17.92 -6.41
C THR A 116 -14.98 -16.91 -6.23
N VAL A 117 -15.82 -16.78 -7.27
CA VAL A 117 -16.87 -15.77 -7.32
C VAL A 117 -18.04 -16.17 -6.43
N LYS A 118 -18.46 -15.28 -5.56
CA LYS A 118 -19.62 -15.41 -4.68
C LYS A 118 -20.93 -15.27 -5.48
N ASN A 119 -22.06 -15.54 -4.81
CA ASN A 119 -23.38 -15.41 -5.44
C ASN A 119 -23.74 -13.97 -5.82
N ASP A 120 -23.09 -12.97 -5.21
CA ASP A 120 -23.24 -11.55 -5.51
C ASP A 120 -22.35 -11.05 -6.67
N GLY A 121 -21.61 -11.94 -7.32
CA GLY A 121 -20.70 -11.60 -8.41
C GLY A 121 -19.36 -11.01 -7.95
N THR A 122 -19.05 -11.05 -6.67
CA THR A 122 -17.76 -10.54 -6.14
C THR A 122 -16.78 -11.67 -5.84
N ALA A 123 -15.48 -11.38 -5.97
CA ALA A 123 -14.41 -12.24 -5.47
C ALA A 123 -13.21 -11.41 -5.03
N THR A 124 -12.45 -11.95 -4.07
CA THR A 124 -11.17 -11.38 -3.62
C THR A 124 -10.15 -12.48 -3.46
N ALA A 125 -8.90 -12.18 -3.76
CA ALA A 125 -7.78 -13.08 -3.52
C ALA A 125 -6.52 -12.29 -3.13
N THR A 126 -5.59 -13.00 -2.48
CA THR A 126 -4.29 -12.47 -2.09
C THR A 126 -3.22 -13.52 -2.36
N ALA A 127 -2.11 -13.11 -2.98
CA ALA A 127 -0.96 -13.94 -3.27
C ALA A 127 0.28 -13.38 -2.57
N THR A 128 0.99 -14.22 -1.83
CA THR A 128 2.33 -13.91 -1.32
C THR A 128 3.35 -14.42 -2.32
N LEU A 129 4.08 -13.49 -2.93
CA LEU A 129 5.02 -13.76 -3.99
C LEU A 129 6.45 -13.77 -3.45
N GLN A 130 7.22 -14.79 -3.79
CA GLN A 130 8.67 -14.85 -3.54
C GLN A 130 9.40 -14.03 -4.62
N ALA A 131 9.09 -12.76 -4.67
CA ALA A 131 9.65 -11.77 -5.58
C ALA A 131 9.70 -10.43 -4.87
N GLU A 132 10.81 -9.73 -4.98
CA GLU A 132 10.94 -8.39 -4.43
C GLU A 132 9.98 -7.42 -5.12
N LEU A 133 9.45 -6.46 -4.36
CA LEU A 133 8.59 -5.43 -4.93
C LEU A 133 9.38 -4.62 -5.97
N PRO A 134 8.92 -4.56 -7.22
CA PRO A 134 9.58 -3.73 -8.22
C PRO A 134 9.43 -2.25 -7.91
N VAL A 135 10.51 -1.50 -8.11
CA VAL A 135 10.54 -0.04 -7.90
C VAL A 135 10.32 0.74 -9.19
N THR A 136 10.54 0.11 -10.34
CA THR A 136 10.36 0.74 -11.67
C THR A 136 9.82 -0.29 -12.65
N GLY A 137 9.33 0.17 -13.79
CA GLY A 137 8.80 -0.66 -14.85
C GLY A 137 7.31 -0.48 -15.07
N GLU A 138 6.73 -1.39 -15.82
CA GLU A 138 5.29 -1.47 -16.10
C GLU A 138 4.80 -2.83 -15.64
N TYR A 139 3.64 -2.86 -15.03
CA TYR A 139 3.03 -4.08 -14.50
C TYR A 139 1.52 -4.02 -14.69
N HIS A 140 0.93 -5.18 -14.89
CA HIS A 140 -0.51 -5.33 -15.02
C HIS A 140 -0.99 -6.61 -14.37
N VAL A 141 -2.29 -6.70 -14.16
CA VAL A 141 -2.96 -7.89 -13.64
C VAL A 141 -3.92 -8.41 -14.69
N ASN A 142 -3.80 -9.69 -15.00
CA ASN A 142 -4.76 -10.42 -15.82
C ASN A 142 -5.69 -11.26 -14.95
N VAL A 143 -6.95 -11.34 -15.38
CA VAL A 143 -7.94 -12.31 -14.89
C VAL A 143 -8.31 -13.18 -16.07
N ASN A 144 -8.12 -14.50 -15.95
CA ASN A 144 -8.34 -15.45 -17.02
C ASN A 144 -9.73 -16.10 -16.93
N ALA A 145 -10.25 -16.59 -18.04
CA ALA A 145 -11.59 -17.16 -18.10
C ALA A 145 -11.75 -18.38 -17.19
N SER A 146 -10.79 -19.30 -17.19
CA SER A 146 -10.76 -20.48 -16.35
C SER A 146 -9.39 -21.14 -16.36
N SER A 147 -9.14 -22.12 -15.48
CA SER A 147 -7.92 -22.92 -15.51
C SER A 147 -7.72 -23.77 -16.76
N THR A 148 -8.78 -24.04 -17.51
CA THR A 148 -8.74 -24.76 -18.80
C THR A 148 -8.66 -23.79 -19.99
N ASN A 149 -8.81 -22.51 -19.78
CA ASN A 149 -8.72 -21.47 -20.81
C ASN A 149 -7.95 -20.26 -20.31
N MET A 150 -6.66 -20.46 -20.05
CA MET A 150 -5.73 -19.43 -19.58
C MET A 150 -5.36 -18.39 -20.65
N GLN A 151 -5.59 -18.70 -21.92
CA GLN A 151 -5.30 -17.80 -23.04
C GLN A 151 -6.35 -16.69 -23.19
N LEU A 152 -7.53 -16.87 -22.59
CA LEU A 152 -8.60 -15.89 -22.65
C LEU A 152 -8.56 -15.02 -21.40
N VAL A 153 -8.00 -13.84 -21.52
CA VAL A 153 -8.05 -12.80 -20.50
C VAL A 153 -9.42 -12.14 -20.55
N VAL A 154 -10.19 -12.22 -19.47
CA VAL A 154 -11.55 -11.65 -19.36
C VAL A 154 -11.56 -10.25 -18.73
N ALA A 155 -10.57 -9.94 -17.90
CA ALA A 155 -10.34 -8.59 -17.39
C ALA A 155 -8.86 -8.33 -17.21
N CYS A 156 -8.46 -7.08 -17.36
CA CYS A 156 -7.07 -6.64 -17.18
C CYS A 156 -7.02 -5.24 -16.56
N GLY A 157 -5.95 -4.96 -15.83
CA GLY A 157 -5.68 -3.64 -15.26
C GLY A 157 -4.20 -3.33 -15.16
N ASN A 158 -3.77 -2.22 -15.73
CA ASN A 158 -2.42 -1.71 -15.54
C ASN A 158 -2.24 -1.18 -14.13
N LEU A 159 -1.09 -1.48 -13.52
CA LEU A 159 -0.72 -0.99 -12.19
C LEU A 159 0.07 0.31 -12.32
N ALA A 160 -0.42 1.37 -11.70
CA ALA A 160 0.30 2.62 -11.56
C ALA A 160 1.37 2.50 -10.47
N ALA A 161 2.54 3.06 -10.73
CA ALA A 161 3.63 3.12 -9.77
C ALA A 161 3.24 3.90 -8.50
N PRO A 162 3.87 3.60 -7.36
CA PRO A 162 3.68 4.39 -6.14
C PRO A 162 3.97 5.86 -6.40
N SER A 163 3.10 6.75 -5.93
CA SER A 163 3.34 8.19 -5.99
C SER A 163 4.47 8.55 -5.01
N GLY A 164 5.63 8.97 -5.53
CA GLY A 164 6.78 9.39 -4.73
C GLY A 164 8.02 8.49 -4.84
N ALA A 165 8.06 7.60 -5.81
CA ALA A 165 9.28 6.86 -6.17
C ALA A 165 10.16 7.68 -7.13
#